data_3b5870447695772ff15bef52b94019aa
#
_entry.id   3b5870447695772ff15bef52b94019aa
#
_cell.length_a   1.000
_cell.length_b   1.000
_cell.length_c   1.000
_cell.angle_alpha   90.00
_cell.angle_beta   90.00
_cell.angle_gamma   90.00
#
_symmetry.space_group_name_H-M   'P 1'
#
loop_
_entity.id
_entity.type
_entity.pdbx_description
1 polymer ?
#
loop_
_entity_poly.entity_id
_entity_poly.type
_entity_poly.pdbx_seq_one_letter_code
_entity_poly.pdbx_strand_id
1 'polypeptide(L)'
;QLHTLLDEYWARATQEQVFFRTDPDAFRPAGKLPDLSPAGRERRRQFNAEMLERLDGIDTGALTGQDAISARLFRYERETERASYGYKDHMFPITSLFGYHSYFANAPANMPFATLADYEQYLVSLADFPRYNREQIAALQAGVDSGFTQHCGALGGVEASIAELLVESPEQSSLYAPFVALPDAVPAAEHARLRDRGEALIANAVLPAYRELFAFYRDRYLPACREQVGITSVPGGDAYYAYLLNYFTTTDLSAEDIHELGLRETERIRGEMAEIIARTGFQGSFRGFLDQLRAAPESYAGSAQELMEKTALVAKRADGMMPRFFGHLARNTYEIRNAPGRGAYYVSGPADGRTAGVYFIDASSFQSQPLYALEALTLHEAVPGHHHQSALALELDLPAFRRPLYHAAFGEGWGLYAESLGREMGFYTDPHSDFGRLTYEIWRANRLVIDTGLHAFGWSRQQAIDYLLENSALSEAEVVSEVDRYITWPGQATAYKIGELRIQALRAQAQEALGSDFDLRAFHDVVVGNGSLAIAILEDVVEGWIEAQRATL
;
A
#
# COMPACT_ATOMS: atom_id res chain seq x y z
N GLN A 1 -25.06 12.27 -17.67
CA GLN A 1 -25.62 11.71 -16.40
C GLN A 1 -24.51 11.05 -15.59
N LEU A 2 -23.71 10.13 -16.17
CA LEU A 2 -22.62 9.48 -15.45
C LEU A 2 -21.63 10.50 -14.87
N HIS A 3 -21.06 11.38 -15.68
CA HIS A 3 -20.07 12.36 -15.20
C HIS A 3 -20.63 13.25 -14.07
N THR A 4 -21.88 13.70 -14.19
CA THR A 4 -22.53 14.46 -13.10
C THR A 4 -22.58 13.66 -11.80
N LEU A 5 -22.93 12.36 -11.86
CA LEU A 5 -22.94 11.48 -10.69
C LEU A 5 -21.55 11.34 -10.06
N LEU A 6 -20.52 11.12 -10.89
CA LEU A 6 -19.14 10.93 -10.44
C LEU A 6 -18.56 12.22 -9.82
N ASP A 7 -18.86 13.39 -10.40
CA ASP A 7 -18.42 14.69 -9.91
C ASP A 7 -19.07 15.03 -8.55
N GLU A 8 -20.38 14.78 -8.42
CA GLU A 8 -21.10 14.98 -7.15
C GLU A 8 -20.59 14.04 -6.04
N TYR A 9 -20.36 12.76 -6.40
CA TYR A 9 -19.73 11.83 -5.48
C TYR A 9 -18.37 12.35 -5.00
N TRP A 10 -17.51 12.73 -5.94
CA TRP A 10 -16.16 13.20 -5.62
C TRP A 10 -16.17 14.46 -4.76
N ALA A 11 -17.00 15.43 -5.11
CA ALA A 11 -17.13 16.67 -4.35
C ALA A 11 -17.52 16.43 -2.89
N ARG A 12 -18.32 15.40 -2.60
CA ARG A 12 -18.66 15.04 -1.23
C ARG A 12 -17.61 14.14 -0.57
N ALA A 13 -17.10 13.14 -1.27
CA ALA A 13 -16.08 12.23 -0.75
C ALA A 13 -14.83 12.99 -0.27
N THR A 14 -14.40 14.02 -1.00
CA THR A 14 -13.25 14.85 -0.64
C THR A 14 -13.47 15.69 0.63
N GLN A 15 -14.69 15.91 1.07
CA GLN A 15 -14.98 16.62 2.31
C GLN A 15 -14.82 15.73 3.55
N GLU A 16 -14.84 14.41 3.37
CA GLU A 16 -14.79 13.41 4.45
C GLU A 16 -13.44 12.69 4.53
N GLN A 17 -12.45 13.06 3.71
CA GLN A 17 -11.13 12.43 3.74
C GLN A 17 -10.27 12.89 4.91
N VAL A 18 -9.57 11.92 5.52
CA VAL A 18 -8.68 12.15 6.66
C VAL A 18 -7.41 12.84 6.18
N PHE A 19 -7.03 13.95 6.78
CA PHE A 19 -5.74 14.64 6.69
C PHE A 19 -5.39 15.27 5.33
N PHE A 20 -5.83 14.69 4.21
CA PHE A 20 -5.53 15.18 2.88
C PHE A 20 -6.83 15.27 2.09
N ARG A 21 -7.09 16.40 1.46
CA ARG A 21 -7.93 16.36 0.28
C ARG A 21 -7.04 15.86 -0.85
N THR A 22 -7.31 14.70 -1.34
CA THR A 22 -6.82 14.26 -2.64
C THR A 22 -7.63 14.95 -3.74
N ASP A 23 -7.61 16.27 -3.71
CA ASP A 23 -7.89 17.02 -4.90
C ASP A 23 -6.65 16.85 -5.79
N PRO A 24 -6.77 16.28 -7.00
CA PRO A 24 -5.64 16.13 -7.90
C PRO A 24 -4.92 17.46 -8.16
N ASP A 25 -5.63 18.59 -8.02
CA ASP A 25 -5.11 19.91 -8.26
C ASP A 25 -4.64 20.64 -6.99
N ALA A 26 -4.91 20.10 -5.80
CA ALA A 26 -4.49 20.70 -4.53
C ALA A 26 -4.46 19.68 -3.38
N PHE A 27 -3.31 19.12 -3.14
CA PHE A 27 -2.99 18.49 -1.84
C PHE A 27 -3.04 19.59 -0.77
N ARG A 28 -4.08 19.63 0.06
CA ARG A 28 -4.25 20.65 1.10
C ARG A 28 -4.62 20.02 2.42
N PRO A 29 -4.21 20.64 3.56
CA PRO A 29 -4.70 20.21 4.86
C PRO A 29 -6.24 20.18 4.87
N ALA A 30 -6.82 19.08 5.30
CA ALA A 30 -8.24 19.02 5.57
C ALA A 30 -8.53 19.88 6.82
N GLY A 31 -9.54 20.69 6.84
CA GLY A 31 -9.92 21.44 8.04
C GLY A 31 -10.41 20.50 9.16
N LYS A 32 -11.72 20.24 9.25
CA LYS A 32 -12.26 19.25 10.19
C LYS A 32 -11.88 17.83 9.78
N LEU A 33 -11.57 17.02 10.77
CA LEU A 33 -11.34 15.58 10.61
C LEU A 33 -12.69 14.86 10.40
N PRO A 34 -12.70 13.66 9.79
CA PRO A 34 -13.91 12.90 9.55
C PRO A 34 -14.72 12.67 10.82
N ASP A 35 -16.03 12.64 10.67
CA ASP A 35 -16.96 12.24 11.74
C ASP A 35 -17.07 10.71 11.77
N LEU A 36 -16.40 10.08 12.73
CA LEU A 36 -16.40 8.61 12.91
C LEU A 36 -17.50 8.15 13.87
N SER A 37 -18.35 9.06 14.34
CA SER A 37 -19.48 8.71 15.18
C SER A 37 -20.44 7.73 14.46
N PRO A 38 -21.30 6.98 15.20
CA PRO A 38 -22.33 6.15 14.58
C PRO A 38 -23.21 6.92 13.60
N ALA A 39 -23.53 8.19 13.90
CA ALA A 39 -24.31 9.06 13.01
C ALA A 39 -23.53 9.42 11.72
N GLY A 40 -22.22 9.69 11.83
CA GLY A 40 -21.36 9.95 10.68
C GLY A 40 -21.26 8.73 9.76
N ARG A 41 -21.10 7.55 10.34
CA ARG A 41 -21.09 6.27 9.58
C ARG A 41 -22.43 6.00 8.89
N GLU A 42 -23.54 6.24 9.56
CA GLU A 42 -24.87 6.06 8.95
C GLU A 42 -25.10 7.03 7.79
N ARG A 43 -24.65 8.29 7.90
CA ARG A 43 -24.72 9.25 6.77
C ARG A 43 -23.91 8.77 5.56
N ARG A 44 -22.70 8.22 5.78
CA ARG A 44 -21.90 7.64 4.67
C ARG A 44 -22.58 6.43 4.05
N ARG A 45 -23.15 5.55 4.87
CA ARG A 45 -23.90 4.38 4.39
C ARG A 45 -25.10 4.80 3.51
N GLN A 46 -25.85 5.79 3.94
CA GLN A 46 -26.99 6.32 3.19
C GLN A 46 -26.54 6.98 1.88
N PHE A 47 -25.47 7.78 1.93
CA PHE A 47 -24.92 8.40 0.72
C PHE A 47 -24.40 7.35 -0.28
N ASN A 48 -23.73 6.31 0.19
CA ASN A 48 -23.27 5.22 -0.67
C ASN A 48 -24.46 4.49 -1.33
N ALA A 49 -25.53 4.25 -0.60
CA ALA A 49 -26.75 3.64 -1.14
C ALA A 49 -27.42 4.53 -2.20
N GLU A 50 -27.50 5.85 -1.96
CA GLU A 50 -28.01 6.83 -2.92
C GLU A 50 -27.19 6.82 -4.23
N MET A 51 -25.86 6.75 -4.13
CA MET A 51 -25.00 6.71 -5.31
C MET A 51 -25.21 5.46 -6.16
N LEU A 52 -25.42 4.29 -5.52
CA LEU A 52 -25.77 3.04 -6.22
C LEU A 52 -27.12 3.14 -6.91
N GLU A 53 -28.16 3.63 -6.22
CA GLU A 53 -29.49 3.81 -6.80
C GLU A 53 -29.48 4.74 -8.02
N ARG A 54 -28.72 5.82 -7.95
CA ARG A 54 -28.57 6.75 -9.07
C ARG A 54 -27.80 6.14 -10.23
N LEU A 55 -26.77 5.33 -9.95
CA LEU A 55 -26.06 4.58 -10.99
C LEU A 55 -26.98 3.56 -11.69
N ASP A 56 -27.87 2.90 -10.94
CA ASP A 56 -28.86 1.96 -11.49
C ASP A 56 -29.86 2.65 -12.43
N GLY A 57 -30.08 3.95 -12.26
CA GLY A 57 -30.88 4.77 -13.17
C GLY A 57 -30.19 5.17 -14.49
N ILE A 58 -28.92 4.80 -14.68
CA ILE A 58 -28.13 5.09 -15.89
C ILE A 58 -28.06 3.82 -16.74
N ASP A 59 -28.37 3.94 -18.04
CA ASP A 59 -28.13 2.86 -19.01
C ASP A 59 -26.61 2.67 -19.22
N THR A 60 -25.99 1.92 -18.34
CA THR A 60 -24.54 1.63 -18.41
C THR A 60 -24.18 0.69 -19.54
N GLY A 61 -25.15 -0.06 -20.10
CA GLY A 61 -24.94 -0.94 -21.27
C GLY A 61 -24.69 -0.18 -22.57
N ALA A 62 -25.11 1.09 -22.65
CA ALA A 62 -24.85 1.95 -23.79
C ALA A 62 -23.50 2.69 -23.72
N LEU A 63 -22.79 2.60 -22.60
CA LEU A 63 -21.50 3.26 -22.41
C LEU A 63 -20.37 2.48 -23.10
N THR A 64 -19.36 3.21 -23.57
CA THR A 64 -18.17 2.63 -24.25
C THR A 64 -16.89 3.25 -23.71
N GLY A 65 -15.73 2.61 -23.95
CA GLY A 65 -14.42 3.14 -23.60
C GLY A 65 -14.29 3.46 -22.09
N GLN A 66 -13.71 4.60 -21.77
CA GLN A 66 -13.43 4.99 -20.38
C GLN A 66 -14.70 5.22 -19.55
N ASP A 67 -15.83 5.57 -20.17
CA ASP A 67 -17.10 5.73 -19.45
C ASP A 67 -17.65 4.37 -18.97
N ALA A 68 -17.56 3.33 -19.80
CA ALA A 68 -17.95 1.97 -19.42
C ALA A 68 -17.08 1.44 -18.25
N ILE A 69 -15.76 1.64 -18.34
CA ILE A 69 -14.82 1.25 -17.27
C ILE A 69 -15.13 2.05 -15.99
N SER A 70 -15.35 3.35 -16.09
CA SER A 70 -15.66 4.22 -14.95
C SER A 70 -16.96 3.84 -14.25
N ALA A 71 -18.01 3.51 -15.00
CA ALA A 71 -19.30 3.09 -14.44
C ALA A 71 -19.16 1.74 -13.69
N ARG A 72 -18.46 0.77 -14.28
CA ARG A 72 -18.19 -0.53 -13.65
C ARG A 72 -17.35 -0.41 -12.39
N LEU A 73 -16.28 0.38 -12.47
CA LEU A 73 -15.38 0.61 -11.34
C LEU A 73 -16.09 1.36 -10.21
N PHE A 74 -16.90 2.38 -10.55
CA PHE A 74 -17.69 3.10 -9.56
C PHE A 74 -18.69 2.16 -8.86
N ARG A 75 -19.37 1.28 -9.60
CA ARG A 75 -20.24 0.24 -9.03
C ARG A 75 -19.47 -0.66 -8.08
N TYR A 76 -18.33 -1.20 -8.53
CA TYR A 76 -17.48 -2.07 -7.72
C TYR A 76 -17.09 -1.41 -6.39
N GLU A 77 -16.62 -0.18 -6.44
CA GLU A 77 -16.24 0.59 -5.25
C GLU A 77 -17.42 0.81 -4.30
N ARG A 78 -18.59 1.16 -4.84
CA ARG A 78 -19.81 1.42 -4.03
C ARG A 78 -20.37 0.15 -3.42
N GLU A 79 -20.30 -0.98 -4.13
CA GLU A 79 -20.72 -2.30 -3.62
C GLU A 79 -19.75 -2.83 -2.56
N THR A 80 -18.46 -2.66 -2.77
CA THR A 80 -17.42 -3.01 -1.79
C THR A 80 -17.59 -2.19 -0.50
N GLU A 81 -17.79 -0.89 -0.62
CA GLU A 81 -18.09 -0.04 0.54
C GLU A 81 -19.40 -0.45 1.22
N ARG A 82 -20.45 -0.76 0.45
CA ARG A 82 -21.73 -1.27 1.02
C ARG A 82 -21.52 -2.54 1.83
N ALA A 83 -20.70 -3.48 1.32
CA ALA A 83 -20.38 -4.71 2.02
C ALA A 83 -19.60 -4.45 3.33
N SER A 84 -18.69 -3.48 3.35
CA SER A 84 -17.89 -3.13 4.54
C SER A 84 -18.73 -2.74 5.74
N TYR A 85 -19.89 -2.12 5.52
CA TYR A 85 -20.82 -1.74 6.61
C TYR A 85 -21.39 -2.93 7.38
N GLY A 86 -21.34 -4.14 6.82
CA GLY A 86 -21.68 -5.39 7.50
C GLY A 86 -20.65 -5.87 8.50
N TYR A 87 -19.43 -5.31 8.46
CA TYR A 87 -18.30 -5.73 9.25
C TYR A 87 -17.86 -4.66 10.26
N LYS A 88 -16.98 -5.04 11.18
CA LYS A 88 -16.53 -4.19 12.29
C LYS A 88 -15.09 -3.69 12.09
N ASP A 89 -14.64 -3.52 10.85
CA ASP A 89 -13.31 -3.05 10.46
C ASP A 89 -12.87 -1.77 11.19
N HIS A 90 -13.81 -0.85 11.41
CA HIS A 90 -13.58 0.39 12.15
C HIS A 90 -13.13 0.19 13.60
N MET A 91 -13.26 -1.02 14.16
CA MET A 91 -12.77 -1.36 15.51
C MET A 91 -11.27 -1.72 15.51
N PHE A 92 -10.62 -1.76 14.34
CA PHE A 92 -9.18 -2.02 14.18
C PHE A 92 -8.41 -0.79 13.63
N PRO A 93 -8.51 0.40 14.25
CA PRO A 93 -7.84 1.58 13.76
C PRO A 93 -6.32 1.59 14.00
N ILE A 94 -5.79 0.53 14.64
CA ILE A 94 -4.37 0.35 14.96
C ILE A 94 -3.96 -1.09 14.62
N THR A 95 -2.86 -1.21 13.88
CA THR A 95 -2.17 -2.46 13.53
C THR A 95 -0.80 -2.51 14.21
N SER A 96 -0.01 -3.55 13.96
CA SER A 96 1.38 -3.66 14.45
C SER A 96 2.31 -2.61 13.84
N LEU A 97 2.03 -2.14 12.62
CA LEU A 97 2.90 -1.22 11.87
C LEU A 97 2.45 0.24 11.91
N PHE A 98 1.16 0.48 11.97
CA PHE A 98 0.59 1.82 11.87
C PHE A 98 -0.77 1.94 12.55
N GLY A 99 -1.19 3.16 12.76
CA GLY A 99 -2.51 3.48 13.28
C GLY A 99 -2.82 4.96 13.06
N TYR A 100 -4.06 5.36 13.35
CA TYR A 100 -4.49 6.74 13.17
C TYR A 100 -3.61 7.75 13.93
N HIS A 101 -3.02 7.33 15.06
CA HIS A 101 -2.11 8.14 15.88
C HIS A 101 -0.83 8.49 15.13
N SER A 102 -0.19 7.49 14.49
CA SER A 102 1.02 7.68 13.71
C SER A 102 0.75 8.38 12.37
N TYR A 103 -0.37 8.09 11.72
CA TYR A 103 -0.79 8.80 10.50
C TYR A 103 -0.98 10.29 10.76
N PHE A 104 -1.66 10.67 11.85
CA PHE A 104 -1.85 12.07 12.17
C PHE A 104 -0.53 12.78 12.50
N ALA A 105 0.33 12.14 13.30
CA ALA A 105 1.63 12.69 13.67
C ALA A 105 2.57 12.90 12.47
N ASN A 106 2.48 12.02 11.44
CA ASN A 106 3.32 12.07 10.25
C ASN A 106 2.70 12.86 9.08
N ALA A 107 1.42 13.21 9.17
CA ALA A 107 0.71 13.91 8.11
C ALA A 107 1.42 15.18 7.60
N PRO A 108 1.94 16.07 8.46
CA PRO A 108 2.58 17.32 8.02
C PRO A 108 3.78 17.13 7.09
N ALA A 109 4.51 16.02 7.21
CA ALA A 109 5.68 15.75 6.36
C ALA A 109 5.34 15.61 4.87
N ASN A 110 4.08 15.30 4.57
CA ASN A 110 3.59 15.06 3.21
C ASN A 110 2.58 16.12 2.74
N MET A 111 2.37 17.20 3.51
CA MET A 111 1.41 18.25 3.18
C MET A 111 2.12 19.48 2.61
N PRO A 112 1.58 20.12 1.56
CA PRO A 112 2.08 21.42 1.11
C PRO A 112 1.56 22.52 2.04
N PHE A 113 2.46 23.17 2.76
CA PHE A 113 2.19 24.37 3.53
C PHE A 113 2.65 25.60 2.74
N ALA A 114 1.93 25.96 1.68
CA ALA A 114 2.31 27.00 0.75
C ALA A 114 1.64 28.37 1.04
N THR A 115 0.43 28.37 1.59
CA THR A 115 -0.40 29.57 1.75
C THR A 115 -0.90 29.72 3.18
N LEU A 116 -1.32 30.95 3.55
CA LEU A 116 -1.97 31.21 4.85
C LEU A 116 -3.19 30.29 5.07
N ALA A 117 -3.96 30.05 4.02
CA ALA A 117 -5.14 29.17 4.09
C ALA A 117 -4.78 27.73 4.48
N ASP A 118 -3.65 27.20 4.04
CA ASP A 118 -3.18 25.87 4.41
C ASP A 118 -2.91 25.75 5.90
N TYR A 119 -2.25 26.75 6.48
CA TYR A 119 -2.01 26.83 7.93
C TYR A 119 -3.29 26.98 8.74
N GLU A 120 -4.24 27.80 8.28
CA GLU A 120 -5.55 27.93 8.96
C GLU A 120 -6.32 26.62 8.98
N GLN A 121 -6.35 25.90 7.86
CA GLN A 121 -6.98 24.58 7.81
C GLN A 121 -6.27 23.58 8.72
N TYR A 122 -4.94 23.60 8.75
CA TYR A 122 -4.16 22.74 9.64
C TYR A 122 -4.44 23.05 11.13
N LEU A 123 -4.54 24.30 11.51
CA LEU A 123 -4.94 24.70 12.87
C LEU A 123 -6.34 24.17 13.24
N VAL A 124 -7.27 24.13 12.28
CA VAL A 124 -8.58 23.52 12.49
C VAL A 124 -8.45 22.01 12.74
N SER A 125 -7.59 21.30 11.98
CA SER A 125 -7.33 19.88 12.19
C SER A 125 -6.73 19.59 13.56
N LEU A 126 -5.74 20.39 13.99
CA LEU A 126 -5.14 20.28 15.34
C LEU A 126 -6.19 20.49 16.45
N ALA A 127 -7.08 21.47 16.27
CA ALA A 127 -8.13 21.77 17.24
C ALA A 127 -9.20 20.67 17.30
N ASP A 128 -9.47 19.97 16.19
CA ASP A 128 -10.50 18.93 16.08
C ASP A 128 -9.97 17.53 16.47
N PHE A 129 -8.65 17.34 16.52
CA PHE A 129 -8.05 16.05 16.86
C PHE A 129 -8.55 15.42 18.16
N PRO A 130 -8.81 16.14 19.26
CA PRO A 130 -9.35 15.53 20.47
C PRO A 130 -10.72 14.87 20.28
N ARG A 131 -11.60 15.43 19.43
CA ARG A 131 -12.88 14.79 19.09
C ARG A 131 -12.63 13.49 18.31
N TYR A 132 -11.83 13.59 17.24
CA TYR A 132 -11.47 12.45 16.40
C TYR A 132 -10.81 11.33 17.21
N ASN A 133 -9.86 11.66 18.09
CA ASN A 133 -9.20 10.70 18.98
C ASN A 133 -10.21 9.97 19.91
N ARG A 134 -11.17 10.70 20.50
CA ARG A 134 -12.20 10.07 21.34
C ARG A 134 -13.12 9.14 20.53
N GLU A 135 -13.45 9.47 19.29
CA GLU A 135 -14.21 8.58 18.41
C GLU A 135 -13.44 7.30 18.07
N GLN A 136 -12.14 7.40 17.84
CA GLN A 136 -11.27 6.23 17.65
C GLN A 136 -11.14 5.37 18.92
N ILE A 137 -10.97 6.01 20.08
CA ILE A 137 -10.98 5.31 21.37
C ILE A 137 -12.32 4.61 21.60
N ALA A 138 -13.43 5.25 21.27
CA ALA A 138 -14.76 4.64 21.38
C ALA A 138 -14.92 3.41 20.46
N ALA A 139 -14.33 3.44 19.26
CA ALA A 139 -14.31 2.29 18.36
C ALA A 139 -13.47 1.13 18.93
N LEU A 140 -12.28 1.43 19.47
CA LEU A 140 -11.44 0.44 20.17
C LEU A 140 -12.15 -0.13 21.40
N GLN A 141 -12.84 0.70 22.19
CA GLN A 141 -13.62 0.23 23.37
C GLN A 141 -14.77 -0.68 22.93
N ALA A 142 -15.49 -0.34 21.85
CA ALA A 142 -16.52 -1.21 21.30
C ALA A 142 -15.94 -2.56 20.82
N GLY A 143 -14.72 -2.56 20.33
CA GLY A 143 -13.95 -3.76 20.03
C GLY A 143 -13.70 -4.60 21.28
N VAL A 144 -13.19 -3.99 22.36
CA VAL A 144 -13.00 -4.64 23.67
C VAL A 144 -14.32 -5.26 24.17
N ASP A 145 -15.41 -4.50 24.16
CA ASP A 145 -16.70 -4.92 24.68
C ASP A 145 -17.33 -6.07 23.86
N SER A 146 -16.95 -6.21 22.60
CA SER A 146 -17.50 -7.23 21.69
C SER A 146 -16.54 -8.38 21.37
N GLY A 147 -15.34 -8.40 21.95
CA GLY A 147 -14.29 -9.39 21.66
C GLY A 147 -13.65 -9.21 20.26
N PHE A 148 -13.77 -8.03 19.66
CA PHE A 148 -13.25 -7.68 18.35
C PHE A 148 -11.94 -6.89 18.50
N THR A 149 -10.90 -7.56 19.02
CA THR A 149 -9.59 -6.97 19.33
C THR A 149 -8.47 -7.63 18.54
N GLN A 150 -7.33 -6.95 18.43
CA GLN A 150 -6.12 -7.52 17.83
C GLN A 150 -5.49 -8.61 18.72
N HIS A 151 -4.66 -9.45 18.11
CA HIS A 151 -3.92 -10.51 18.82
C HIS A 151 -2.79 -9.92 19.65
N CYS A 152 -2.71 -10.33 20.93
CA CYS A 152 -1.75 -9.80 21.91
C CYS A 152 -0.30 -9.89 21.43
N GLY A 153 0.11 -11.05 20.91
CA GLY A 153 1.50 -11.30 20.50
C GLY A 153 2.00 -10.44 19.34
N ALA A 154 1.08 -9.82 18.56
CA ALA A 154 1.43 -8.98 17.42
C ALA A 154 1.44 -7.46 17.76
N LEU A 155 1.22 -7.09 19.02
CA LEU A 155 1.09 -5.68 19.43
C LEU A 155 2.33 -5.13 20.16
N GLY A 156 3.43 -5.87 20.17
CA GLY A 156 4.59 -5.59 21.03
C GLY A 156 5.25 -4.21 20.83
N GLY A 157 5.11 -3.57 19.67
CA GLY A 157 5.67 -2.23 19.39
C GLY A 157 4.67 -1.07 19.52
N VAL A 158 3.36 -1.35 19.61
CA VAL A 158 2.32 -0.32 19.50
C VAL A 158 2.31 0.62 20.70
N GLU A 159 2.45 0.10 21.92
CA GLU A 159 2.50 0.96 23.10
C GLU A 159 3.66 1.96 23.03
N ALA A 160 4.84 1.50 22.61
CA ALA A 160 6.01 2.34 22.43
C ALA A 160 5.77 3.42 21.36
N SER A 161 5.16 3.06 20.22
CA SER A 161 4.85 4.01 19.14
C SER A 161 3.88 5.12 19.57
N ILE A 162 2.95 4.82 20.49
CA ILE A 162 2.07 5.84 21.07
C ILE A 162 2.85 6.69 22.08
N ALA A 163 3.71 6.06 22.92
CA ALA A 163 4.51 6.76 23.92
C ALA A 163 5.48 7.76 23.31
N GLU A 164 6.07 7.48 22.15
CA GLU A 164 6.95 8.39 21.40
C GLU A 164 6.29 9.72 21.01
N LEU A 165 4.95 9.75 20.93
CA LEU A 165 4.20 10.96 20.64
C LEU A 165 3.98 11.86 21.89
N LEU A 166 4.31 11.36 23.08
CA LEU A 166 4.17 12.06 24.35
C LEU A 166 5.41 12.91 24.67
N VAL A 167 5.69 13.88 23.81
CA VAL A 167 6.83 14.77 23.95
C VAL A 167 6.67 15.75 25.13
N GLU A 168 7.78 16.29 25.62
CA GLU A 168 7.80 17.21 26.78
C GLU A 168 7.34 18.62 26.40
N SER A 169 7.69 19.08 25.18
CA SER A 169 7.28 20.39 24.67
C SER A 169 6.66 20.29 23.27
N PRO A 170 5.74 21.20 22.90
CA PRO A 170 5.09 21.20 21.59
C PRO A 170 6.05 21.22 20.40
N GLU A 171 7.19 21.91 20.53
CA GLU A 171 8.18 22.09 19.48
C GLU A 171 8.91 20.77 19.14
N GLN A 172 8.92 19.80 20.05
CA GLN A 172 9.46 18.47 19.83
C GLN A 172 8.50 17.58 19.02
N SER A 173 7.23 17.98 18.94
CA SER A 173 6.25 17.23 18.14
C SER A 173 6.50 17.44 16.65
N SER A 174 6.42 16.34 15.87
CA SER A 174 6.43 16.41 14.39
C SER A 174 5.33 17.32 13.84
N LEU A 175 4.23 17.47 14.57
CA LEU A 175 3.12 18.36 14.23
C LEU A 175 3.49 19.86 14.29
N TYR A 176 4.57 20.23 14.97
CA TYR A 176 5.05 21.62 15.00
C TYR A 176 5.95 21.97 13.81
N ALA A 177 6.49 20.99 13.11
CA ALA A 177 7.44 21.19 12.02
C ALA A 177 7.01 22.25 10.97
N PRO A 178 5.72 22.34 10.53
CA PRO A 178 5.30 23.37 9.58
C PRO A 178 5.47 24.81 10.09
N PHE A 179 5.47 25.02 11.41
CA PHE A 179 5.58 26.36 12.01
C PHE A 179 7.02 26.82 12.21
N VAL A 180 8.00 25.93 12.06
CA VAL A 180 9.43 26.26 12.23
C VAL A 180 9.89 27.27 11.16
N ALA A 181 9.54 27.01 9.90
CA ALA A 181 9.89 27.85 8.77
C ALA A 181 8.65 28.07 7.88
N LEU A 182 8.03 29.25 8.02
CA LEU A 182 6.89 29.62 7.20
C LEU A 182 7.38 30.19 5.85
N PRO A 183 6.74 29.85 4.72
CA PRO A 183 7.13 30.34 3.40
C PRO A 183 6.81 31.82 3.21
N ASP A 184 7.53 32.48 2.29
CA ASP A 184 7.38 33.91 1.99
C ASP A 184 5.96 34.30 1.52
N ALA A 185 5.21 33.35 0.98
CA ALA A 185 3.82 33.55 0.57
C ALA A 185 2.86 33.71 1.76
N VAL A 186 3.27 33.35 2.99
CA VAL A 186 2.53 33.64 4.21
C VAL A 186 2.96 35.03 4.72
N PRO A 187 2.02 35.99 4.91
CA PRO A 187 2.37 37.31 5.37
C PRO A 187 3.16 37.32 6.69
N ALA A 188 4.28 38.01 6.76
CA ALA A 188 5.16 38.05 7.94
C ALA A 188 4.42 38.47 9.22
N ALA A 189 3.39 39.32 9.12
CA ALA A 189 2.55 39.73 10.24
C ALA A 189 1.78 38.54 10.87
N GLU A 190 1.55 37.46 10.15
CA GLU A 190 0.84 36.27 10.62
C GLU A 190 1.77 35.21 11.25
N HIS A 191 3.08 35.31 11.03
CA HIS A 191 4.03 34.28 11.46
C HIS A 191 3.99 34.03 12.99
N ALA A 192 4.02 35.07 13.80
CA ALA A 192 3.95 34.94 15.26
C ALA A 192 2.62 34.31 15.70
N ARG A 193 1.51 34.79 15.16
CA ARG A 193 0.17 34.29 15.48
C ARG A 193 0.03 32.80 15.15
N LEU A 194 0.52 32.37 13.97
CA LEU A 194 0.44 30.98 13.54
C LEU A 194 1.27 30.07 14.45
N ARG A 195 2.50 30.48 14.80
CA ARG A 195 3.37 29.74 15.74
C ARG A 195 2.73 29.60 17.11
N ASP A 196 2.33 30.73 17.71
CA ASP A 196 1.71 30.75 19.04
C ASP A 196 0.43 29.90 19.08
N ARG A 197 -0.37 29.98 18.01
CA ARG A 197 -1.59 29.19 17.92
C ARG A 197 -1.32 27.71 17.71
N GLY A 198 -0.35 27.35 16.87
CA GLY A 198 0.09 25.96 16.65
C GLY A 198 0.62 25.33 17.92
N GLU A 199 1.53 26.03 18.61
CA GLU A 199 2.07 25.61 19.90
C GLU A 199 0.96 25.39 20.94
N ALA A 200 0.07 26.38 21.10
CA ALA A 200 -1.03 26.29 22.06
C ALA A 200 -1.98 25.12 21.77
N LEU A 201 -2.30 24.82 20.50
CA LEU A 201 -3.14 23.70 20.12
C LEU A 201 -2.44 22.34 20.35
N ILE A 202 -1.17 22.24 20.01
CA ILE A 202 -0.40 21.02 20.28
C ILE A 202 -0.34 20.78 21.80
N ALA A 203 0.02 21.80 22.60
CA ALA A 203 0.14 21.69 24.06
C ALA A 203 -1.18 21.33 24.74
N ASN A 204 -2.27 22.03 24.37
CA ASN A 204 -3.53 22.01 25.15
C ASN A 204 -4.63 21.12 24.54
N ALA A 205 -4.48 20.68 23.29
CA ALA A 205 -5.44 19.81 22.61
C ALA A 205 -4.82 18.46 22.22
N VAL A 206 -3.73 18.48 21.43
CA VAL A 206 -3.20 17.25 20.83
C VAL A 206 -2.47 16.37 21.85
N LEU A 207 -1.51 16.91 22.60
CA LEU A 207 -0.76 16.12 23.60
C LEU A 207 -1.66 15.54 24.71
N PRO A 208 -2.68 16.25 25.23
CA PRO A 208 -3.66 15.63 26.11
C PRO A 208 -4.45 14.50 25.47
N ALA A 209 -4.84 14.62 24.18
CA ALA A 209 -5.53 13.55 23.45
C ALA A 209 -4.63 12.30 23.26
N TYR A 210 -3.36 12.46 22.96
CA TYR A 210 -2.42 11.33 22.92
C TYR A 210 -2.20 10.67 24.30
N ARG A 211 -2.17 11.47 25.39
CA ARG A 211 -2.14 10.89 26.74
C ARG A 211 -3.39 10.08 27.06
N GLU A 212 -4.56 10.54 26.62
CA GLU A 212 -5.82 9.80 26.74
C GLU A 212 -5.76 8.47 25.98
N LEU A 213 -5.28 8.48 24.72
CA LEU A 213 -5.07 7.26 23.96
C LEU A 213 -4.08 6.30 24.65
N PHE A 214 -2.92 6.80 25.07
CA PHE A 214 -1.90 5.99 25.73
C PHE A 214 -2.44 5.29 26.98
N ALA A 215 -3.13 6.04 27.85
CA ALA A 215 -3.74 5.48 29.05
C ALA A 215 -4.81 4.41 28.71
N PHE A 216 -5.69 4.71 27.76
CA PHE A 216 -6.71 3.76 27.31
C PHE A 216 -6.07 2.49 26.71
N TYR A 217 -5.08 2.67 25.83
CA TYR A 217 -4.43 1.55 25.14
C TYR A 217 -3.75 0.61 26.15
N ARG A 218 -2.94 1.15 27.05
CA ARG A 218 -2.20 0.38 28.07
C ARG A 218 -3.13 -0.26 29.10
N ASP A 219 -4.11 0.49 29.62
CA ASP A 219 -4.88 0.10 30.80
C ASP A 219 -6.17 -0.66 30.45
N ARG A 220 -6.65 -0.58 29.20
CA ARG A 220 -7.93 -1.14 28.76
C ARG A 220 -7.79 -2.07 27.56
N TYR A 221 -7.12 -1.61 26.47
CA TYR A 221 -7.06 -2.37 25.23
C TYR A 221 -6.09 -3.55 25.31
N LEU A 222 -4.84 -3.33 25.73
CA LEU A 222 -3.85 -4.39 25.86
C LEU A 222 -4.29 -5.53 26.80
N PRO A 223 -4.87 -5.28 27.99
CA PRO A 223 -5.37 -6.38 28.82
C PRO A 223 -6.53 -7.17 28.23
N ALA A 224 -7.20 -6.63 27.20
CA ALA A 224 -8.36 -7.23 26.52
C ALA A 224 -8.05 -7.73 25.10
N CYS A 225 -6.79 -7.68 24.66
CA CYS A 225 -6.38 -8.22 23.37
C CYS A 225 -6.67 -9.73 23.31
N ARG A 226 -6.93 -10.28 22.13
CA ARG A 226 -7.26 -11.70 21.96
C ARG A 226 -6.01 -12.60 21.99
N GLU A 227 -6.17 -13.80 22.53
CA GLU A 227 -5.12 -14.81 22.54
C GLU A 227 -5.05 -15.61 21.22
N GLN A 228 -6.20 -15.81 20.57
CA GLN A 228 -6.28 -16.51 19.29
C GLN A 228 -5.70 -15.64 18.17
N VAL A 229 -4.91 -16.26 17.28
CA VAL A 229 -4.19 -15.55 16.22
C VAL A 229 -5.13 -15.14 15.07
N GLY A 230 -5.89 -16.10 14.55
CA GLY A 230 -6.72 -15.91 13.36
C GLY A 230 -7.86 -14.91 13.56
N ILE A 231 -8.12 -14.08 12.55
CA ILE A 231 -9.28 -13.17 12.57
C ILE A 231 -10.62 -13.92 12.60
N THR A 232 -10.64 -15.16 12.12
CA THR A 232 -11.81 -16.04 12.19
C THR A 232 -12.26 -16.37 13.62
N SER A 233 -11.40 -16.13 14.62
CA SER A 233 -11.76 -16.29 16.04
C SER A 233 -12.67 -15.20 16.61
N VAL A 234 -12.80 -14.04 15.93
CA VAL A 234 -13.72 -12.99 16.37
C VAL A 234 -15.15 -13.29 15.89
N PRO A 235 -16.20 -12.74 16.55
CA PRO A 235 -17.58 -12.98 16.12
C PRO A 235 -17.83 -12.57 14.66
N GLY A 236 -18.19 -13.55 13.81
CA GLY A 236 -18.38 -13.34 12.36
C GLY A 236 -17.07 -13.24 11.57
N GLY A 237 -15.96 -13.68 12.17
CA GLY A 237 -14.63 -13.57 11.58
C GLY A 237 -14.44 -14.34 10.29
N ASP A 238 -15.10 -15.50 10.09
CA ASP A 238 -15.02 -16.25 8.82
C ASP A 238 -15.53 -15.42 7.64
N ALA A 239 -16.73 -14.85 7.75
CA ALA A 239 -17.30 -14.00 6.72
C ALA A 239 -16.48 -12.71 6.53
N TYR A 240 -15.91 -12.17 7.62
CA TYR A 240 -15.07 -11.00 7.55
C TYR A 240 -13.75 -11.30 6.83
N TYR A 241 -13.13 -12.45 7.10
CA TYR A 241 -11.90 -12.83 6.41
C TYR A 241 -12.14 -13.09 4.91
N ALA A 242 -13.21 -13.77 4.56
CA ALA A 242 -13.60 -13.96 3.15
C ALA A 242 -13.81 -12.60 2.43
N TYR A 243 -14.47 -11.64 3.09
CA TYR A 243 -14.59 -10.28 2.59
C TYR A 243 -13.22 -9.60 2.40
N LEU A 244 -12.30 -9.73 3.35
CA LEU A 244 -10.96 -9.14 3.26
C LEU A 244 -10.13 -9.74 2.13
N LEU A 245 -10.19 -11.07 1.92
CA LEU A 245 -9.55 -11.71 0.78
C LEU A 245 -10.07 -11.15 -0.54
N ASN A 246 -11.40 -11.06 -0.71
CA ASN A 246 -11.99 -10.45 -1.90
C ASN A 246 -11.59 -8.96 -2.04
N TYR A 247 -11.63 -8.20 -0.96
CA TYR A 247 -11.27 -6.78 -0.96
C TYR A 247 -9.83 -6.54 -1.44
N PHE A 248 -8.86 -7.29 -0.90
CA PHE A 248 -7.45 -7.08 -1.22
C PHE A 248 -7.02 -7.72 -2.54
N THR A 249 -7.56 -8.89 -2.87
CA THR A 249 -7.23 -9.57 -4.13
C THR A 249 -8.09 -9.13 -5.30
N THR A 250 -9.25 -8.55 -5.03
CA THR A 250 -10.29 -8.24 -6.01
C THR A 250 -10.71 -9.45 -6.86
N THR A 251 -10.65 -10.66 -6.26
CA THR A 251 -11.04 -11.95 -6.85
C THR A 251 -11.96 -12.72 -5.89
N ASP A 252 -12.63 -13.73 -6.41
CA ASP A 252 -13.52 -14.61 -5.64
C ASP A 252 -12.82 -15.89 -5.14
N LEU A 253 -11.49 -15.89 -5.06
CA LEU A 253 -10.72 -17.02 -4.56
C LEU A 253 -11.00 -17.26 -3.08
N SER A 254 -11.22 -18.51 -2.71
CA SER A 254 -11.35 -18.92 -1.32
C SER A 254 -10.00 -18.93 -0.60
N ALA A 255 -10.00 -19.01 0.73
CA ALA A 255 -8.79 -19.18 1.52
C ALA A 255 -8.04 -20.47 1.14
N GLU A 256 -8.77 -21.54 0.85
CA GLU A 256 -8.24 -22.82 0.37
C GLU A 256 -7.52 -22.66 -0.97
N ASP A 257 -8.17 -22.03 -1.95
CA ASP A 257 -7.58 -21.79 -3.28
C ASP A 257 -6.29 -20.98 -3.18
N ILE A 258 -6.28 -19.94 -2.35
CA ILE A 258 -5.13 -19.07 -2.12
C ILE A 258 -4.00 -19.83 -1.43
N HIS A 259 -4.32 -20.63 -0.41
CA HIS A 259 -3.33 -21.44 0.32
C HIS A 259 -2.64 -22.46 -0.60
N GLU A 260 -3.43 -23.23 -1.35
CA GLU A 260 -2.90 -24.23 -2.29
C GLU A 260 -2.08 -23.56 -3.41
N LEU A 261 -2.53 -22.41 -3.90
CA LEU A 261 -1.77 -21.62 -4.87
C LEU A 261 -0.41 -21.20 -4.28
N GLY A 262 -0.42 -20.73 -3.05
CA GLY A 262 0.80 -20.34 -2.33
C GLY A 262 1.79 -21.51 -2.17
N LEU A 263 1.30 -22.68 -1.81
CA LEU A 263 2.15 -23.89 -1.68
C LEU A 263 2.78 -24.27 -3.04
N ARG A 264 2.00 -24.28 -4.13
CA ARG A 264 2.51 -24.59 -5.48
C ARG A 264 3.57 -23.57 -5.93
N GLU A 265 3.33 -22.28 -5.71
CA GLU A 265 4.28 -21.23 -6.08
C GLU A 265 5.56 -21.29 -5.24
N THR A 266 5.44 -21.56 -3.94
CA THR A 266 6.61 -21.76 -3.07
C THR A 266 7.48 -22.92 -3.57
N GLU A 267 6.86 -24.05 -3.91
CA GLU A 267 7.57 -25.22 -4.47
C GLU A 267 8.27 -24.90 -5.79
N ARG A 268 7.55 -24.26 -6.73
CA ARG A 268 8.10 -23.84 -8.03
C ARG A 268 9.32 -22.95 -7.86
N ILE A 269 9.19 -21.88 -7.05
CA ILE A 269 10.26 -20.90 -6.85
C ILE A 269 11.45 -21.54 -6.13
N ARG A 270 11.21 -22.42 -5.15
CA ARG A 270 12.28 -23.19 -4.50
C ARG A 270 13.05 -24.08 -5.50
N GLY A 271 12.36 -24.64 -6.48
CA GLY A 271 12.99 -25.38 -7.58
C GLY A 271 13.92 -24.48 -8.41
N GLU A 272 13.44 -23.31 -8.83
CA GLU A 272 14.26 -22.33 -9.58
C GLU A 272 15.46 -21.83 -8.77
N MET A 273 15.26 -21.56 -7.48
CA MET A 273 16.35 -21.16 -6.58
C MET A 273 17.43 -22.26 -6.48
N ALA A 274 17.02 -23.53 -6.39
CA ALA A 274 17.96 -24.66 -6.35
C ALA A 274 18.79 -24.76 -7.64
N GLU A 275 18.19 -24.53 -8.81
CA GLU A 275 18.91 -24.49 -10.09
C GLU A 275 19.92 -23.34 -10.14
N ILE A 276 19.57 -22.16 -9.61
CA ILE A 276 20.48 -21.02 -9.52
C ILE A 276 21.64 -21.33 -8.58
N ILE A 277 21.37 -21.88 -7.38
CA ILE A 277 22.40 -22.30 -6.42
C ILE A 277 23.39 -23.28 -7.09
N ALA A 278 22.89 -24.27 -7.83
CA ALA A 278 23.74 -25.20 -8.55
C ALA A 278 24.67 -24.51 -9.57
N ARG A 279 24.17 -23.45 -10.25
CA ARG A 279 25.00 -22.64 -11.20
C ARG A 279 26.11 -21.86 -10.51
N THR A 280 25.97 -21.54 -9.22
CA THR A 280 27.07 -20.89 -8.47
C THR A 280 28.20 -21.84 -8.09
N GLY A 281 27.99 -23.16 -8.24
CA GLY A 281 28.93 -24.21 -7.80
C GLY A 281 28.90 -24.49 -6.29
N PHE A 282 27.98 -23.86 -5.54
CA PHE A 282 27.82 -24.09 -4.10
C PHE A 282 27.38 -25.53 -3.83
N GLN A 283 28.01 -26.18 -2.86
CA GLN A 283 27.69 -27.54 -2.42
C GLN A 283 27.19 -27.49 -0.98
N GLY A 284 25.89 -27.49 -0.79
CA GLY A 284 25.29 -27.42 0.54
C GLY A 284 23.78 -27.28 0.51
N SER A 285 23.19 -27.03 1.66
CA SER A 285 21.76 -26.78 1.80
C SER A 285 21.39 -25.35 1.36
N PHE A 286 20.11 -25.14 1.07
CA PHE A 286 19.57 -23.80 0.83
C PHE A 286 19.93 -22.81 1.95
N ARG A 287 19.75 -23.22 3.20
CA ARG A 287 20.11 -22.40 4.37
C ARG A 287 21.60 -22.08 4.40
N GLY A 288 22.45 -23.08 4.12
CA GLY A 288 23.91 -22.86 4.04
C GLY A 288 24.29 -21.86 2.95
N PHE A 289 23.58 -21.85 1.81
CA PHE A 289 23.80 -20.85 0.78
C PHE A 289 23.40 -19.43 1.23
N LEU A 290 22.24 -19.30 1.91
CA LEU A 290 21.82 -18.02 2.49
C LEU A 290 22.82 -17.50 3.53
N ASP A 291 23.33 -18.39 4.39
CA ASP A 291 24.32 -18.03 5.41
C ASP A 291 25.63 -17.55 4.76
N GLN A 292 26.06 -18.22 3.66
CA GLN A 292 27.20 -17.76 2.88
C GLN A 292 26.95 -16.37 2.26
N LEU A 293 25.79 -16.14 1.63
CA LEU A 293 25.46 -14.84 1.02
C LEU A 293 25.43 -13.72 2.07
N ARG A 294 24.85 -13.99 3.25
CA ARG A 294 24.77 -13.02 4.34
C ARG A 294 26.13 -12.71 4.95
N ALA A 295 27.03 -13.69 5.00
CA ALA A 295 28.37 -13.50 5.53
C ALA A 295 29.34 -12.83 4.55
N ALA A 296 28.99 -12.76 3.27
CA ALA A 296 29.84 -12.21 2.22
C ALA A 296 29.83 -10.66 2.26
N PRO A 297 30.94 -9.96 2.54
CA PRO A 297 30.95 -8.50 2.60
C PRO A 297 30.54 -7.85 1.28
N GLU A 298 30.80 -8.49 0.15
CA GLU A 298 30.41 -8.03 -1.19
C GLU A 298 28.90 -8.05 -1.42
N SER A 299 28.13 -8.73 -0.57
CA SER A 299 26.68 -8.71 -0.61
C SER A 299 26.08 -7.39 -0.13
N TYR A 300 26.87 -6.50 0.45
CA TYR A 300 26.41 -5.24 1.01
C TYR A 300 27.21 -4.04 0.52
N ALA A 301 26.62 -2.86 0.57
CA ALA A 301 27.33 -1.62 0.32
C ALA A 301 28.28 -1.30 1.48
N GLY A 302 29.41 -0.66 1.21
CA GLY A 302 30.35 -0.22 2.23
C GLY A 302 29.90 1.06 2.97
N SER A 303 28.87 1.75 2.47
CA SER A 303 28.32 2.95 3.08
C SER A 303 26.90 3.23 2.58
N ALA A 304 26.17 4.10 3.31
CA ALA A 304 24.87 4.61 2.88
C ALA A 304 24.94 5.32 1.52
N GLN A 305 26.01 6.09 1.29
CA GLN A 305 26.25 6.78 0.02
C GLN A 305 26.42 5.78 -1.13
N GLU A 306 27.19 4.74 -0.95
CA GLU A 306 27.39 3.71 -1.98
C GLU A 306 26.08 2.98 -2.31
N LEU A 307 25.23 2.67 -1.30
CA LEU A 307 23.92 2.07 -1.55
C LEU A 307 23.04 3.00 -2.39
N MET A 308 22.99 4.29 -2.07
CA MET A 308 22.26 5.29 -2.84
C MET A 308 22.76 5.40 -4.29
N GLU A 309 24.09 5.41 -4.49
CA GLU A 309 24.71 5.46 -5.82
C GLU A 309 24.38 4.22 -6.66
N LYS A 310 24.46 3.03 -6.06
CA LYS A 310 24.09 1.77 -6.73
C LYS A 310 22.62 1.74 -7.09
N THR A 311 21.74 2.17 -6.18
CA THR A 311 20.29 2.29 -6.43
C THR A 311 20.02 3.23 -7.60
N ALA A 312 20.65 4.41 -7.62
CA ALA A 312 20.51 5.38 -8.71
C ALA A 312 21.01 4.82 -10.06
N LEU A 313 22.09 4.04 -10.05
CA LEU A 313 22.60 3.41 -11.25
C LEU A 313 21.63 2.36 -11.81
N VAL A 314 21.06 1.52 -10.95
CA VAL A 314 20.04 0.53 -11.35
C VAL A 314 18.83 1.24 -11.93
N ALA A 315 18.31 2.25 -11.23
CA ALA A 315 17.18 3.06 -11.66
C ALA A 315 17.43 3.70 -13.04
N LYS A 316 18.63 4.26 -13.26
CA LYS A 316 18.95 4.89 -14.55
C LYS A 316 19.12 3.90 -15.70
N ARG A 317 19.61 2.70 -15.41
CA ARG A 317 19.63 1.60 -16.40
C ARG A 317 18.20 1.20 -16.78
N ALA A 318 17.28 1.09 -15.80
CA ALA A 318 15.89 0.79 -16.03
C ALA A 318 15.19 1.85 -16.89
N ASP A 319 15.41 3.16 -16.59
CA ASP A 319 14.91 4.26 -17.44
C ASP A 319 15.28 4.08 -18.91
N GLY A 320 16.54 3.68 -19.18
CA GLY A 320 17.05 3.47 -20.54
C GLY A 320 16.36 2.31 -21.28
N MET A 321 15.79 1.37 -20.55
CA MET A 321 15.09 0.22 -21.13
C MET A 321 13.60 0.49 -21.39
N MET A 322 12.99 1.43 -20.66
CA MET A 322 11.53 1.70 -20.72
C MET A 322 10.97 1.82 -22.14
N PRO A 323 11.58 2.58 -23.10
CA PRO A 323 11.03 2.72 -24.45
C PRO A 323 10.94 1.43 -25.26
N ARG A 324 11.65 0.37 -24.86
CA ARG A 324 11.61 -0.95 -25.51
C ARG A 324 10.44 -1.80 -25.06
N PHE A 325 9.89 -1.49 -23.86
CA PHE A 325 8.86 -2.28 -23.21
C PHE A 325 7.52 -1.56 -23.08
N PHE A 326 7.49 -0.24 -23.26
CA PHE A 326 6.30 0.60 -23.10
C PHE A 326 6.16 1.55 -24.30
N GLY A 327 4.95 1.72 -24.80
CA GLY A 327 4.61 2.70 -25.81
C GLY A 327 4.40 4.09 -25.21
N HIS A 328 3.83 4.14 -23.99
CA HIS A 328 3.62 5.38 -23.25
C HIS A 328 4.51 5.43 -22.02
N LEU A 329 5.23 6.53 -21.86
CA LEU A 329 6.09 6.76 -20.71
C LEU A 329 5.54 7.91 -19.89
N ALA A 330 5.55 7.78 -18.56
CA ALA A 330 5.19 8.86 -17.68
C ALA A 330 6.11 10.08 -17.91
N ARG A 331 5.54 11.28 -17.98
CA ARG A 331 6.30 12.54 -18.11
C ARG A 331 6.91 12.97 -16.80
N ASN A 332 6.22 12.68 -15.67
CA ASN A 332 6.76 12.99 -14.36
C ASN A 332 7.94 12.06 -14.07
N THR A 333 8.92 12.58 -13.34
CA THR A 333 10.10 11.85 -12.91
C THR A 333 9.99 11.45 -11.45
N TYR A 334 11.01 10.76 -10.94
CA TYR A 334 11.14 10.44 -9.53
C TYR A 334 12.54 10.75 -9.03
N GLU A 335 12.66 10.94 -7.74
CA GLU A 335 13.92 11.02 -7.02
C GLU A 335 14.07 9.84 -6.06
N ILE A 336 15.29 9.59 -5.62
CA ILE A 336 15.61 8.54 -4.65
C ILE A 336 16.06 9.22 -3.37
N ARG A 337 15.39 8.90 -2.25
CA ARG A 337 15.68 9.48 -0.94
C ARG A 337 15.96 8.43 0.12
N ASN A 338 16.85 8.77 1.05
CA ASN A 338 17.03 7.96 2.25
C ASN A 338 15.86 8.15 3.22
N ALA A 339 15.31 7.03 3.73
CA ALA A 339 14.24 7.00 4.74
C ALA A 339 14.64 6.09 5.91
N PRO A 340 15.43 6.58 6.86
CA PRO A 340 15.92 5.79 7.98
C PRO A 340 14.81 5.07 8.74
N GLY A 341 14.97 3.74 8.93
CA GLY A 341 14.07 2.90 9.73
C GLY A 341 12.70 2.62 9.09
N ARG A 342 12.49 2.97 7.80
CA ARG A 342 11.16 2.81 7.14
C ARG A 342 11.14 1.76 6.03
N GLY A 343 12.25 1.11 5.74
CA GLY A 343 12.35 0.17 4.62
C GLY A 343 12.36 0.88 3.26
N ALA A 344 11.85 0.21 2.23
CA ALA A 344 11.72 0.78 0.89
C ALA A 344 10.25 0.91 0.51
N TYR A 345 9.90 2.02 -0.15
CA TYR A 345 8.56 2.29 -0.66
C TYR A 345 8.56 3.45 -1.65
N TYR A 346 7.55 3.51 -2.49
CA TYR A 346 7.34 4.62 -3.42
C TYR A 346 6.19 5.53 -2.94
N VAL A 347 6.37 6.85 -3.14
CA VAL A 347 5.33 7.85 -2.95
C VAL A 347 5.15 8.63 -4.25
N SER A 348 3.93 8.66 -4.75
CA SER A 348 3.61 9.40 -5.97
C SER A 348 3.74 10.91 -5.78
N GLY A 349 4.21 11.60 -6.80
CA GLY A 349 4.12 13.05 -6.85
C GLY A 349 2.66 13.53 -7.00
N PRO A 350 2.39 14.81 -6.79
CA PRO A 350 1.07 15.39 -7.04
C PRO A 350 0.73 15.38 -8.54
N ALA A 351 -0.57 15.39 -8.84
CA ALA A 351 -1.07 15.34 -10.22
C ALA A 351 -0.68 16.56 -11.07
N ASP A 352 -0.26 17.67 -10.46
CA ASP A 352 0.20 18.88 -11.16
C ASP A 352 1.53 18.69 -11.93
N GLY A 353 2.23 17.57 -11.69
CA GLY A 353 3.48 17.20 -12.35
C GLY A 353 4.67 18.13 -12.05
N ARG A 354 4.58 18.99 -11.03
CA ARG A 354 5.63 19.95 -10.65
C ARG A 354 6.60 19.41 -9.61
N THR A 355 6.19 18.34 -8.91
CA THR A 355 7.00 17.66 -7.90
C THR A 355 7.20 16.22 -8.33
N ALA A 356 8.43 15.75 -8.30
CA ALA A 356 8.77 14.36 -8.62
C ALA A 356 8.11 13.38 -7.63
N GLY A 357 7.82 12.17 -8.09
CA GLY A 357 7.59 11.04 -7.18
C GLY A 357 8.85 10.70 -6.40
N VAL A 358 8.75 9.93 -5.33
CA VAL A 358 9.90 9.59 -4.49
C VAL A 358 9.96 8.10 -4.23
N TYR A 359 11.04 7.49 -4.66
CA TYR A 359 11.47 6.17 -4.22
C TYR A 359 12.29 6.31 -2.94
N PHE A 360 11.78 5.85 -1.83
CA PHE A 360 12.46 5.82 -0.54
C PHE A 360 13.16 4.49 -0.33
N ILE A 361 14.40 4.54 0.20
CA ILE A 361 15.16 3.36 0.60
C ILE A 361 15.86 3.65 1.94
N ASP A 362 15.89 2.69 2.86
CA ASP A 362 16.64 2.86 4.10
C ASP A 362 18.14 2.63 3.89
N ALA A 363 18.83 3.65 3.41
CA ALA A 363 20.27 3.60 3.25
C ALA A 363 21.04 3.68 4.58
N SER A 364 20.37 4.04 5.69
CA SER A 364 21.00 4.03 7.01
C SER A 364 21.33 2.61 7.47
N SER A 365 20.54 1.64 7.01
CA SER A 365 20.69 0.21 7.28
C SER A 365 21.42 -0.52 6.14
N PHE A 366 22.37 0.13 5.45
CA PHE A 366 23.06 -0.42 4.29
C PHE A 366 23.71 -1.79 4.53
N GLN A 367 24.10 -2.09 5.77
CA GLN A 367 24.69 -3.38 6.16
C GLN A 367 23.67 -4.53 6.20
N SER A 368 22.38 -4.24 6.15
CA SER A 368 21.29 -5.21 6.09
C SER A 368 20.50 -5.17 4.77
N GLN A 369 20.89 -4.29 3.84
CA GLN A 369 20.29 -4.17 2.51
C GLN A 369 21.13 -4.93 1.46
N PRO A 370 20.75 -6.17 1.09
CA PRO A 370 21.59 -6.98 0.22
C PRO A 370 21.58 -6.47 -1.22
N LEU A 371 22.77 -6.24 -1.78
CA LEU A 371 22.95 -5.76 -3.15
C LEU A 371 22.42 -6.75 -4.20
N TYR A 372 22.41 -8.04 -3.91
CA TYR A 372 21.86 -9.04 -4.83
C TYR A 372 20.34 -8.90 -5.03
N ALA A 373 19.63 -8.26 -4.11
CA ALA A 373 18.20 -8.00 -4.25
C ALA A 373 17.87 -6.58 -4.76
N LEU A 374 18.89 -5.71 -4.90
CA LEU A 374 18.70 -4.29 -5.20
C LEU A 374 18.08 -4.05 -6.58
N GLU A 375 18.42 -4.87 -7.59
CA GLU A 375 17.82 -4.75 -8.92
C GLU A 375 16.30 -4.99 -8.85
N ALA A 376 15.86 -6.07 -8.20
CA ALA A 376 14.44 -6.38 -8.05
C ALA A 376 13.68 -5.29 -7.29
N LEU A 377 14.23 -4.86 -6.16
CA LEU A 377 13.64 -3.78 -5.36
C LEU A 377 13.49 -2.48 -6.17
N THR A 378 14.53 -2.10 -6.90
CA THR A 378 14.49 -0.86 -7.69
C THR A 378 13.50 -0.94 -8.85
N LEU A 379 13.36 -2.10 -9.50
CA LEU A 379 12.35 -2.30 -10.55
C LEU A 379 10.93 -2.28 -9.99
N HIS A 380 10.73 -2.74 -8.76
CA HIS A 380 9.45 -2.68 -8.06
C HIS A 380 9.03 -1.24 -7.72
N GLU A 381 9.92 -0.49 -7.05
CA GLU A 381 9.59 0.83 -6.52
C GLU A 381 9.66 1.94 -7.59
N ALA A 382 10.66 1.86 -8.49
CA ALA A 382 10.87 2.86 -9.52
C ALA A 382 10.19 2.48 -10.85
N VAL A 383 10.95 2.27 -11.92
CA VAL A 383 10.45 1.87 -13.23
C VAL A 383 10.93 0.45 -13.58
N PRO A 384 10.06 -0.38 -14.14
CA PRO A 384 8.69 -0.14 -14.61
C PRO A 384 7.59 -0.25 -13.56
N GLY A 385 7.94 -0.40 -12.26
CA GLY A 385 7.01 -0.67 -11.16
C GLY A 385 6.15 0.53 -10.73
N HIS A 386 6.11 0.77 -9.41
CA HIS A 386 5.19 1.73 -8.79
C HIS A 386 5.26 3.14 -9.36
N HIS A 387 6.47 3.67 -9.63
CA HIS A 387 6.59 5.00 -10.20
C HIS A 387 5.89 5.10 -11.55
N HIS A 388 6.22 4.19 -12.48
CA HIS A 388 5.64 4.26 -13.83
C HIS A 388 4.12 4.12 -13.79
N GLN A 389 3.60 3.14 -13.06
CA GLN A 389 2.17 2.90 -12.92
C GLN A 389 1.43 4.13 -12.34
N SER A 390 1.94 4.66 -11.22
CA SER A 390 1.27 5.75 -10.51
C SER A 390 1.39 7.09 -11.24
N ALA A 391 2.57 7.41 -11.77
CA ALA A 391 2.78 8.66 -12.49
C ALA A 391 1.96 8.69 -13.79
N LEU A 392 1.90 7.57 -14.52
CA LEU A 392 1.06 7.47 -15.71
C LEU A 392 -0.43 7.63 -15.36
N ALA A 393 -0.91 6.97 -14.29
CA ALA A 393 -2.30 7.08 -13.86
C ALA A 393 -2.72 8.54 -13.56
N LEU A 394 -1.82 9.36 -13.01
CA LEU A 394 -2.08 10.78 -12.74
C LEU A 394 -2.13 11.66 -14.01
N GLU A 395 -1.54 11.20 -15.10
CA GLU A 395 -1.55 11.92 -16.39
C GLU A 395 -2.76 11.60 -17.26
N LEU A 396 -3.52 10.55 -16.90
CA LEU A 396 -4.70 10.14 -17.66
C LEU A 396 -5.87 11.10 -17.43
N ASP A 397 -6.62 11.35 -18.49
CA ASP A 397 -7.88 12.12 -18.42
C ASP A 397 -9.01 11.23 -17.90
N LEU A 398 -8.97 10.96 -16.60
CA LEU A 398 -9.93 10.11 -15.90
C LEU A 398 -10.82 10.93 -14.97
N PRO A 399 -12.06 10.49 -14.71
CA PRO A 399 -12.89 11.06 -13.66
C PRO A 399 -12.14 11.13 -12.32
N ALA A 400 -12.32 12.23 -11.60
CA ALA A 400 -11.51 12.54 -10.42
C ALA A 400 -11.51 11.44 -9.35
N PHE A 401 -12.61 10.70 -9.19
CA PHE A 401 -12.70 9.61 -8.22
C PHE A 401 -11.74 8.44 -8.52
N ARG A 402 -11.34 8.25 -9.79
CA ARG A 402 -10.44 7.16 -10.21
C ARG A 402 -8.98 7.42 -9.87
N ARG A 403 -8.57 8.69 -9.80
CA ARG A 403 -7.15 9.06 -9.64
C ARG A 403 -6.52 8.56 -8.33
N PRO A 404 -7.21 8.65 -7.16
CA PRO A 404 -6.66 8.16 -5.90
C PRO A 404 -6.90 6.66 -5.64
N LEU A 405 -7.60 5.94 -6.53
CA LEU A 405 -7.87 4.53 -6.31
C LEU A 405 -6.58 3.72 -6.34
N TYR A 406 -6.47 2.82 -5.40
CA TYR A 406 -5.40 1.84 -5.31
C TYR A 406 -5.96 0.47 -4.95
N HIS A 407 -6.03 -0.41 -5.94
CA HIS A 407 -6.37 -1.81 -5.73
C HIS A 407 -5.08 -2.57 -5.44
N ALA A 408 -4.94 -3.13 -4.26
CA ALA A 408 -3.69 -3.73 -3.80
C ALA A 408 -3.20 -4.85 -4.74
N ALA A 409 -4.09 -5.72 -5.23
CA ALA A 409 -3.71 -6.76 -6.18
C ALA A 409 -3.18 -6.20 -7.50
N PHE A 410 -3.75 -5.10 -7.98
CA PHE A 410 -3.26 -4.46 -9.21
C PHE A 410 -1.92 -3.75 -8.98
N GLY A 411 -1.81 -2.93 -7.93
CA GLY A 411 -0.61 -2.14 -7.65
C GLY A 411 0.59 -3.00 -7.29
N GLU A 412 0.43 -3.88 -6.31
CA GLU A 412 1.49 -4.75 -5.81
C GLU A 412 1.80 -5.90 -6.81
N GLY A 413 0.75 -6.41 -7.47
CA GLY A 413 0.91 -7.41 -8.53
C GLY A 413 1.70 -6.85 -9.71
N TRP A 414 1.49 -5.59 -10.08
CA TRP A 414 2.30 -4.91 -11.08
C TRP A 414 3.76 -4.74 -10.64
N GLY A 415 4.00 -4.37 -9.38
CA GLY A 415 5.35 -4.29 -8.81
C GLY A 415 6.12 -5.61 -8.93
N LEU A 416 5.49 -6.74 -8.57
CA LEU A 416 6.09 -8.06 -8.74
C LEU A 416 6.27 -8.45 -10.21
N TYR A 417 5.29 -8.14 -11.06
CA TYR A 417 5.43 -8.34 -12.50
C TYR A 417 6.62 -7.55 -13.07
N ALA A 418 6.83 -6.32 -12.61
CA ALA A 418 7.98 -5.49 -12.97
C ALA A 418 9.31 -6.12 -12.54
N GLU A 419 9.38 -6.74 -11.36
CA GLU A 419 10.54 -7.51 -10.92
C GLU A 419 10.83 -8.66 -11.91
N SER A 420 9.81 -9.43 -12.29
CA SER A 420 9.96 -10.56 -13.22
C SER A 420 10.36 -10.11 -14.63
N LEU A 421 9.82 -8.98 -15.11
CA LEU A 421 10.12 -8.35 -16.40
C LEU A 421 11.59 -7.93 -16.50
N GLY A 422 12.24 -7.68 -15.38
CA GLY A 422 13.66 -7.35 -15.30
C GLY A 422 14.56 -8.34 -16.04
N ARG A 423 14.19 -9.64 -16.14
CA ARG A 423 14.93 -10.63 -16.93
C ARG A 423 14.96 -10.26 -18.42
N GLU A 424 13.83 -9.88 -18.97
CA GLU A 424 13.72 -9.46 -20.37
C GLU A 424 14.35 -8.09 -20.62
N MET A 425 14.37 -7.23 -19.59
CA MET A 425 15.06 -5.94 -19.62
C MET A 425 16.57 -6.03 -19.50
N GLY A 426 17.13 -7.25 -19.28
CA GLY A 426 18.58 -7.48 -19.20
C GLY A 426 19.19 -7.19 -17.83
N PHE A 427 18.38 -7.29 -16.78
CA PHE A 427 18.81 -7.35 -15.38
C PHE A 427 19.09 -8.80 -14.96
N TYR A 428 19.56 -9.00 -13.75
CA TYR A 428 19.83 -10.32 -13.16
C TYR A 428 20.86 -11.14 -13.97
N THR A 429 21.94 -10.48 -14.41
CA THR A 429 22.92 -11.09 -15.31
C THR A 429 23.89 -12.05 -14.64
N ASP A 430 23.95 -12.04 -13.32
CA ASP A 430 24.72 -12.98 -12.52
C ASP A 430 23.82 -13.85 -11.63
N PRO A 431 24.28 -15.07 -11.22
CA PRO A 431 23.46 -15.97 -10.42
C PRO A 431 22.98 -15.40 -9.08
N HIS A 432 23.74 -14.48 -8.44
CA HIS A 432 23.35 -13.93 -7.15
C HIS A 432 22.23 -12.90 -7.31
N SER A 433 22.26 -12.05 -8.33
CA SER A 433 21.18 -11.10 -8.60
C SER A 433 19.89 -11.81 -9.07
N ASP A 434 19.98 -12.91 -9.86
CA ASP A 434 18.82 -13.72 -10.23
C ASP A 434 18.23 -14.46 -9.00
N PHE A 435 19.10 -14.94 -8.11
CA PHE A 435 18.68 -15.46 -6.81
C PHE A 435 18.00 -14.38 -5.96
N GLY A 436 18.55 -13.16 -5.97
CA GLY A 436 17.99 -12.00 -5.27
C GLY A 436 16.56 -11.68 -5.70
N ARG A 437 16.27 -11.72 -7.01
CA ARG A 437 14.90 -11.59 -7.54
C ARG A 437 13.97 -12.65 -6.94
N LEU A 438 14.41 -13.91 -6.94
CA LEU A 438 13.61 -15.00 -6.38
C LEU A 438 13.40 -14.90 -4.87
N THR A 439 14.30 -14.22 -4.12
CA THR A 439 14.07 -13.99 -2.68
C THR A 439 12.85 -13.11 -2.43
N TYR A 440 12.59 -12.12 -3.29
CA TYR A 440 11.39 -11.30 -3.22
C TYR A 440 10.14 -12.06 -3.70
N GLU A 441 10.26 -12.80 -4.79
CA GLU A 441 9.14 -13.58 -5.33
C GLU A 441 8.67 -14.65 -4.34
N ILE A 442 9.59 -15.45 -3.76
CA ILE A 442 9.22 -16.50 -2.79
C ILE A 442 8.64 -15.91 -1.51
N TRP A 443 9.14 -14.77 -1.05
CA TRP A 443 8.55 -14.10 0.09
C TRP A 443 7.06 -13.79 -0.14
N ARG A 444 6.71 -13.26 -1.33
CA ARG A 444 5.32 -12.96 -1.67
C ARG A 444 4.47 -14.21 -1.91
N ALA A 445 5.05 -15.30 -2.41
CA ALA A 445 4.37 -16.59 -2.48
C ALA A 445 4.06 -17.15 -1.08
N ASN A 446 5.02 -17.08 -0.15
CA ASN A 446 4.84 -17.52 1.23
C ASN A 446 3.74 -16.72 1.97
N ARG A 447 3.50 -15.45 1.60
CA ARG A 447 2.41 -14.65 2.16
C ARG A 447 1.04 -15.29 1.93
N LEU A 448 0.82 -15.94 0.78
CA LEU A 448 -0.44 -16.65 0.51
C LEU A 448 -0.67 -17.78 1.50
N VAL A 449 0.38 -18.55 1.79
CA VAL A 449 0.32 -19.69 2.71
C VAL A 449 0.17 -19.24 4.15
N ILE A 450 0.91 -18.20 4.54
CA ILE A 450 0.95 -17.73 5.94
C ILE A 450 -0.31 -17.00 6.33
N ASP A 451 -0.79 -16.07 5.50
CA ASP A 451 -2.00 -15.29 5.79
C ASP A 451 -3.21 -16.22 5.95
N THR A 452 -3.42 -17.14 5.00
CA THR A 452 -4.49 -18.13 5.07
C THR A 452 -4.27 -19.14 6.21
N GLY A 453 -3.02 -19.56 6.43
CA GLY A 453 -2.64 -20.43 7.56
C GLY A 453 -3.04 -19.83 8.91
N LEU A 454 -2.70 -18.56 9.13
CA LEU A 454 -3.02 -17.83 10.36
C LEU A 454 -4.52 -17.62 10.55
N HIS A 455 -5.22 -17.22 9.46
CA HIS A 455 -6.59 -16.74 9.57
C HIS A 455 -7.66 -17.77 9.27
N ALA A 456 -7.39 -18.78 8.44
CA ALA A 456 -8.36 -19.82 8.09
C ALA A 456 -8.00 -21.21 8.63
N PHE A 457 -6.70 -21.54 8.74
CA PHE A 457 -6.27 -22.90 9.08
C PHE A 457 -5.69 -23.07 10.48
N GLY A 458 -5.86 -22.05 11.33
CA GLY A 458 -5.54 -22.14 12.77
C GLY A 458 -4.05 -22.22 13.10
N TRP A 459 -3.17 -21.74 12.22
CA TRP A 459 -1.74 -21.67 12.50
C TRP A 459 -1.46 -20.76 13.69
N SER A 460 -0.54 -21.21 14.54
CA SER A 460 0.02 -20.33 15.55
C SER A 460 0.99 -19.32 14.93
N ARG A 461 1.23 -18.22 15.64
CA ARG A 461 2.25 -17.24 15.28
C ARG A 461 3.62 -17.88 15.05
N GLN A 462 4.01 -18.86 15.92
CA GLN A 462 5.29 -19.56 15.79
C GLN A 462 5.36 -20.42 14.53
N GLN A 463 4.28 -21.16 14.19
CA GLN A 463 4.24 -21.92 12.93
C GLN A 463 4.44 -21.04 11.70
N ALA A 464 3.83 -19.86 11.68
CA ALA A 464 4.01 -18.88 10.60
C ALA A 464 5.46 -18.36 10.53
N ILE A 465 6.07 -18.07 11.67
CA ILE A 465 7.48 -17.66 11.77
C ILE A 465 8.40 -18.77 11.25
N ASP A 466 8.22 -20.00 11.74
CA ASP A 466 9.05 -21.14 11.33
C ASP A 466 8.94 -21.41 9.82
N TYR A 467 7.72 -21.37 9.27
CA TYR A 467 7.48 -21.54 7.84
C TYR A 467 8.19 -20.48 7.00
N LEU A 468 8.08 -19.20 7.39
CA LEU A 468 8.70 -18.11 6.66
C LEU A 468 10.24 -18.13 6.77
N LEU A 469 10.77 -18.48 7.94
CA LEU A 469 12.21 -18.70 8.13
C LEU A 469 12.74 -19.82 7.24
N GLU A 470 12.01 -20.93 7.12
CA GLU A 470 12.43 -22.07 6.30
C GLU A 470 12.42 -21.76 4.81
N ASN A 471 11.44 -20.99 4.36
CA ASN A 471 11.14 -20.78 2.95
C ASN A 471 11.52 -19.41 2.40
N SER A 472 12.24 -18.57 3.16
CA SER A 472 12.65 -17.24 2.67
C SER A 472 14.10 -16.91 3.02
N ALA A 473 14.60 -15.83 2.41
CA ALA A 473 15.91 -15.25 2.71
C ALA A 473 15.85 -14.15 3.77
N LEU A 474 14.70 -13.87 4.36
CA LEU A 474 14.52 -12.82 5.36
C LEU A 474 15.27 -13.14 6.65
N SER A 475 15.72 -12.11 7.35
CA SER A 475 16.25 -12.24 8.71
C SER A 475 15.15 -12.58 9.70
N GLU A 476 15.50 -13.12 10.86
CA GLU A 476 14.53 -13.46 11.92
C GLU A 476 13.71 -12.22 12.36
N ALA A 477 14.34 -11.06 12.48
CA ALA A 477 13.67 -9.83 12.86
C ALA A 477 12.63 -9.38 11.81
N GLU A 478 12.98 -9.48 10.52
CA GLU A 478 12.04 -9.20 9.42
C GLU A 478 10.88 -10.19 9.41
N VAL A 479 11.15 -11.48 9.60
CA VAL A 479 10.12 -12.53 9.65
C VAL A 479 9.13 -12.28 10.79
N VAL A 480 9.61 -11.94 11.98
CA VAL A 480 8.75 -11.61 13.13
C VAL A 480 7.88 -10.39 12.82
N SER A 481 8.45 -9.33 12.29
CA SER A 481 7.72 -8.12 11.93
C SER A 481 6.66 -8.38 10.86
N GLU A 482 6.99 -9.19 9.84
CA GLU A 482 6.06 -9.52 8.77
C GLU A 482 4.91 -10.42 9.25
N VAL A 483 5.19 -11.42 10.09
CA VAL A 483 4.12 -12.26 10.66
C VAL A 483 3.18 -11.43 11.53
N ASP A 484 3.70 -10.52 12.35
CA ASP A 484 2.88 -9.61 13.15
C ASP A 484 2.04 -8.66 12.27
N ARG A 485 2.59 -8.22 11.14
CA ARG A 485 1.85 -7.48 10.12
C ARG A 485 0.69 -8.30 9.57
N TYR A 486 0.91 -9.55 9.17
CA TYR A 486 -0.15 -10.41 8.61
C TYR A 486 -1.26 -10.66 9.65
N ILE A 487 -0.89 -10.90 10.90
CA ILE A 487 -1.86 -11.11 11.98
C ILE A 487 -2.76 -9.88 12.20
N THR A 488 -2.19 -8.68 12.12
CA THR A 488 -2.92 -7.43 12.40
C THR A 488 -3.55 -6.78 11.17
N TRP A 489 -3.24 -7.29 9.97
CA TRP A 489 -3.77 -6.79 8.70
C TRP A 489 -4.18 -7.96 7.77
N PRO A 490 -5.21 -8.73 8.17
CA PRO A 490 -5.63 -9.95 7.48
C PRO A 490 -5.96 -9.74 6.01
N GLY A 491 -5.53 -10.64 5.14
CA GLY A 491 -5.81 -10.66 3.72
C GLY A 491 -4.94 -9.74 2.87
N GLN A 492 -4.37 -8.67 3.43
CA GLN A 492 -3.57 -7.71 2.63
C GLN A 492 -2.36 -8.37 1.97
N ALA A 493 -1.69 -9.24 2.69
CA ALA A 493 -0.47 -9.90 2.22
C ALA A 493 -0.71 -10.79 0.99
N THR A 494 -1.94 -11.25 0.74
CA THR A 494 -2.28 -12.12 -0.39
C THR A 494 -2.34 -11.38 -1.73
N ALA A 495 -2.54 -10.07 -1.71
CA ALA A 495 -2.72 -9.24 -2.91
C ALA A 495 -1.57 -9.34 -3.91
N TYR A 496 -0.35 -9.32 -3.43
CA TYR A 496 0.89 -9.25 -4.21
C TYR A 496 1.01 -10.37 -5.27
N LYS A 497 1.09 -11.60 -4.81
CA LYS A 497 1.32 -12.75 -5.69
C LYS A 497 0.11 -13.07 -6.54
N ILE A 498 -1.10 -12.88 -6.02
CA ILE A 498 -2.34 -13.06 -6.82
C ILE A 498 -2.37 -12.07 -7.96
N GLY A 499 -2.10 -10.80 -7.72
CA GLY A 499 -2.07 -9.78 -8.76
C GLY A 499 -1.03 -10.06 -9.85
N GLU A 500 0.18 -10.43 -9.45
CA GLU A 500 1.23 -10.83 -10.40
C GLU A 500 0.79 -11.99 -11.31
N LEU A 501 0.29 -13.07 -10.70
CA LEU A 501 -0.13 -14.26 -11.44
C LEU A 501 -1.26 -13.95 -12.41
N ARG A 502 -2.19 -13.05 -12.06
CA ARG A 502 -3.25 -12.62 -12.97
C ARG A 502 -2.71 -11.81 -14.14
N ILE A 503 -1.79 -10.88 -13.90
CA ILE A 503 -1.15 -10.10 -14.98
C ILE A 503 -0.33 -11.01 -15.89
N GLN A 504 0.40 -11.98 -15.35
CA GLN A 504 1.13 -12.98 -16.15
C GLN A 504 0.19 -13.85 -16.97
N ALA A 505 -0.94 -14.30 -16.41
CA ALA A 505 -1.94 -15.08 -17.12
C ALA A 505 -2.57 -14.30 -18.28
N LEU A 506 -2.89 -13.02 -18.07
CA LEU A 506 -3.39 -12.13 -19.13
C LEU A 506 -2.37 -11.93 -20.25
N ARG A 507 -1.09 -11.80 -19.90
CA ARG A 507 -0.01 -11.73 -20.89
C ARG A 507 0.07 -13.04 -21.72
N ALA A 508 0.03 -14.19 -21.06
CA ALA A 508 0.07 -15.47 -21.74
C ALA A 508 -1.14 -15.66 -22.66
N GLN A 509 -2.34 -15.30 -22.21
CA GLN A 509 -3.56 -15.31 -23.01
C GLN A 509 -3.43 -14.42 -24.25
N ALA A 510 -2.91 -13.21 -24.11
CA ALA A 510 -2.68 -12.30 -25.22
C ALA A 510 -1.65 -12.84 -26.22
N GLN A 511 -0.55 -13.43 -25.73
CA GLN A 511 0.46 -14.06 -26.57
C GLN A 511 -0.11 -15.26 -27.36
N GLU A 512 -0.92 -16.10 -26.72
CA GLU A 512 -1.56 -17.22 -27.37
C GLU A 512 -2.58 -16.77 -28.44
N ALA A 513 -3.39 -15.75 -28.11
CA ALA A 513 -4.46 -15.28 -28.98
C ALA A 513 -3.96 -14.51 -30.20
N LEU A 514 -2.86 -13.76 -30.10
CA LEU A 514 -2.32 -12.89 -31.14
C LEU A 514 -1.08 -13.48 -31.85
N GLY A 515 -0.44 -14.49 -31.28
CA GLY A 515 0.71 -15.17 -31.90
C GLY A 515 1.84 -14.22 -32.29
N SER A 516 2.20 -14.19 -33.58
CA SER A 516 3.25 -13.29 -34.11
C SER A 516 2.91 -11.81 -34.07
N ASP A 517 1.64 -11.47 -33.93
CA ASP A 517 1.15 -10.09 -33.93
C ASP A 517 1.04 -9.51 -32.50
N PHE A 518 1.44 -10.31 -31.48
CA PHE A 518 1.52 -9.83 -30.10
C PHE A 518 2.61 -8.77 -29.95
N ASP A 519 2.21 -7.57 -29.52
CA ASP A 519 3.12 -6.49 -29.13
C ASP A 519 3.12 -6.29 -27.62
N LEU A 520 4.27 -6.60 -26.99
CA LEU A 520 4.45 -6.48 -25.53
C LEU A 520 4.28 -5.05 -25.04
N ARG A 521 4.68 -4.05 -25.83
CA ARG A 521 4.53 -2.64 -25.49
C ARG A 521 3.05 -2.25 -25.42
N ALA A 522 2.29 -2.68 -26.44
CA ALA A 522 0.84 -2.41 -26.49
C ALA A 522 0.11 -3.13 -25.34
N PHE A 523 0.52 -4.36 -25.00
CA PHE A 523 -0.02 -5.08 -23.85
C PHE A 523 0.22 -4.30 -22.54
N HIS A 524 1.45 -3.85 -22.29
CA HIS A 524 1.76 -3.07 -21.09
C HIS A 524 0.98 -1.75 -21.05
N ASP A 525 0.89 -1.05 -22.18
CA ASP A 525 0.13 0.20 -22.27
C ASP A 525 -1.37 -0.01 -21.94
N VAL A 526 -1.94 -1.16 -22.31
CA VAL A 526 -3.32 -1.51 -21.95
C VAL A 526 -3.45 -1.79 -20.45
N VAL A 527 -2.51 -2.52 -19.86
CA VAL A 527 -2.55 -2.86 -18.42
C VAL A 527 -2.47 -1.60 -17.56
N VAL A 528 -1.48 -0.71 -17.79
CA VAL A 528 -1.27 0.47 -16.92
C VAL A 528 -1.98 1.73 -17.38
N GLY A 529 -2.45 1.78 -18.63
CA GLY A 529 -3.06 2.96 -19.24
C GLY A 529 -4.50 3.25 -18.84
N ASN A 530 -5.04 2.51 -17.85
CA ASN A 530 -6.40 2.69 -17.36
C ASN A 530 -6.47 3.14 -15.89
N GLY A 531 -5.34 3.47 -15.27
CA GLY A 531 -5.27 3.70 -13.82
C GLY A 531 -5.44 2.40 -13.03
N SER A 532 -5.67 2.50 -11.72
CA SER A 532 -5.86 1.32 -10.86
C SER A 532 -7.23 0.67 -11.09
N LEU A 533 -7.24 -0.63 -11.38
CA LEU A 533 -8.45 -1.41 -11.64
C LEU A 533 -8.56 -2.61 -10.68
N ALA A 534 -9.78 -3.00 -10.35
CA ALA A 534 -10.04 -4.34 -9.81
C ALA A 534 -9.66 -5.39 -10.88
N ILE A 535 -9.11 -6.54 -10.46
CA ILE A 535 -8.57 -7.56 -11.38
C ILE A 535 -9.61 -8.01 -12.41
N ALA A 536 -10.84 -8.28 -12.00
CA ALA A 536 -11.89 -8.69 -12.94
C ALA A 536 -12.21 -7.61 -14.01
N ILE A 537 -12.04 -6.32 -13.68
CA ILE A 537 -12.20 -5.24 -14.65
C ILE A 537 -10.99 -5.16 -15.57
N LEU A 538 -9.78 -5.39 -15.05
CA LEU A 538 -8.56 -5.48 -15.85
C LEU A 538 -8.63 -6.63 -16.87
N GLU A 539 -9.12 -7.81 -16.43
CA GLU A 539 -9.31 -8.97 -17.29
C GLU A 539 -10.19 -8.62 -18.49
N ASP A 540 -11.36 -8.01 -18.27
CA ASP A 540 -12.24 -7.59 -19.36
C ASP A 540 -11.63 -6.54 -20.28
N VAL A 541 -10.85 -5.60 -19.72
CA VAL A 541 -10.16 -4.57 -20.52
C VAL A 541 -9.12 -5.21 -21.45
N VAL A 542 -8.35 -6.16 -20.96
CA VAL A 542 -7.33 -6.87 -21.75
C VAL A 542 -7.99 -7.79 -22.77
N GLU A 543 -9.04 -8.50 -22.40
CA GLU A 543 -9.81 -9.35 -23.33
C GLU A 543 -10.41 -8.53 -24.47
N GLY A 544 -11.05 -7.39 -24.16
CA GLY A 544 -11.58 -6.49 -25.17
C GLY A 544 -10.49 -5.93 -26.11
N TRP A 545 -9.29 -5.66 -25.58
CA TRP A 545 -8.14 -5.29 -26.42
C TRP A 545 -7.70 -6.44 -27.33
N ILE A 546 -7.60 -7.67 -26.83
CA ILE A 546 -7.26 -8.86 -27.63
C ILE A 546 -8.26 -9.00 -28.79
N GLU A 547 -9.56 -8.91 -28.51
CA GLU A 547 -10.62 -9.01 -29.53
C GLU A 547 -10.49 -7.92 -30.59
N ALA A 548 -10.23 -6.67 -30.17
CA ALA A 548 -10.03 -5.55 -31.09
C ALA A 548 -8.80 -5.75 -32.00
N GLN A 549 -7.67 -6.26 -31.45
CA GLN A 549 -6.49 -6.59 -32.25
C GLN A 549 -6.81 -7.68 -33.29
N ARG A 550 -7.48 -8.76 -32.89
CA ARG A 550 -7.87 -9.84 -33.81
C ARG A 550 -8.81 -9.39 -34.93
N ALA A 551 -9.67 -8.41 -34.67
CA ALA A 551 -10.57 -7.87 -35.68
C ALA A 551 -9.87 -7.00 -36.74
N THR A 552 -8.63 -6.57 -36.48
CA THR A 552 -7.80 -5.76 -37.39
C THR A 552 -6.79 -6.60 -38.20
N LEU A 553 -6.60 -7.87 -37.83
CA LEU A 553 -5.77 -8.86 -38.53
C LEU A 553 -6.58 -9.57 -39.60
#